data_3a7fa267b2650ded6e33fa3e5912e88a
#
_entry.id   3a7fa267b2650ded6e33fa3e5912e88a
#
_cell.length_a   1.000
_cell.length_b   1.000
_cell.length_c   1.000
_cell.angle_alpha   90.00
_cell.angle_beta   90.00
_cell.angle_gamma   90.00
#
_symmetry.space_group_name_H-M   'P 1'
#
loop_
_entity.id
_entity.type
_entity.pdbx_description
1 polymer ?
#
loop_
_entity_poly.entity_id
_entity_poly.type
_entity_poly.pdbx_seq_one_letter_code
_entity_poly.pdbx_strand_id
1 'polypeptide(L)'
;GVACAGTFYYYIFYPQFHPPKTTYIYIDKDDTIDSIYNKVKIQGHPKSFTGFLWMTRWRNYDSTIHTGRYAIRPGENVYHVFSRLYRGYQEPINLTVSNVRTLDRLARSIGKQLMIDSTEIATVMNDTIFQKRMGYKKETMSSLFIPETYQVYWDMSVDEFFERMQKEHEKFWNQQRLAKAESIGMTPEEVSTLACIVEEETNNNEEKPMVAGLYINRLHKGMPLQADPTIKFALQDFGLRRITNEHLNVNSPYNTYLNAGLPPGPIRIPSPIGIDAVLNYAKHDYIYMCAKEDFSGTHNFASNYADHMKNARKYWNCLLYTSD
;
A
#
# COMPACT_ATOMS: atom_id res chain seq x y z
N GLY A 1 -12.49 -15.53 -56.78
CA GLY A 1 -13.00 -16.02 -55.47
C GLY A 1 -11.89 -16.54 -54.55
N VAL A 2 -11.10 -17.53 -55.00
CA VAL A 2 -10.08 -18.22 -54.14
C VAL A 2 -8.93 -17.27 -53.71
N ALA A 3 -8.43 -16.43 -54.61
CA ALA A 3 -7.37 -15.47 -54.34
C ALA A 3 -7.78 -14.43 -53.28
N CYS A 4 -9.00 -13.92 -53.34
CA CYS A 4 -9.52 -12.96 -52.37
C CYS A 4 -9.69 -13.61 -50.97
N ALA A 5 -10.16 -14.85 -50.93
CA ALA A 5 -10.31 -15.59 -49.66
C ALA A 5 -8.95 -15.89 -49.03
N GLY A 6 -7.93 -16.26 -49.81
CA GLY A 6 -6.57 -16.45 -49.32
C GLY A 6 -5.93 -15.18 -48.79
N THR A 7 -6.11 -14.05 -49.46
CA THR A 7 -5.65 -12.71 -49.01
C THR A 7 -6.31 -12.32 -47.69
N PHE A 8 -7.63 -12.47 -47.61
CA PHE A 8 -8.37 -12.21 -46.38
C PHE A 8 -7.89 -13.06 -45.22
N TYR A 9 -7.75 -14.37 -45.43
CA TYR A 9 -7.23 -15.31 -44.43
C TYR A 9 -5.84 -14.88 -43.94
N TYR A 10 -4.93 -14.52 -44.85
CA TYR A 10 -3.56 -14.12 -44.52
C TYR A 10 -3.55 -12.86 -43.61
N TYR A 11 -4.32 -11.83 -43.93
CA TYR A 11 -4.28 -10.59 -43.16
C TYR A 11 -5.06 -10.64 -41.83
N ILE A 12 -6.02 -11.53 -41.68
CA ILE A 12 -6.89 -11.61 -40.50
C ILE A 12 -6.57 -12.76 -39.57
N PHE A 13 -6.36 -13.98 -40.13
CA PHE A 13 -6.26 -15.20 -39.32
C PHE A 13 -4.85 -15.82 -39.31
N TYR A 14 -3.95 -15.44 -40.22
CA TYR A 14 -2.57 -15.82 -40.12
C TYR A 14 -1.86 -15.05 -38.99
N PRO A 15 -0.91 -15.67 -38.24
CA PRO A 15 -0.13 -15.02 -37.21
C PRO A 15 0.58 -13.76 -37.72
N GLN A 16 0.19 -12.58 -37.20
CA GLN A 16 0.77 -11.32 -37.61
C GLN A 16 1.63 -10.70 -36.50
N PHE A 17 1.29 -10.92 -35.21
CA PHE A 17 1.96 -10.29 -34.10
C PHE A 17 3.11 -11.16 -33.59
N HIS A 18 4.30 -10.56 -33.45
CA HIS A 18 5.54 -11.27 -33.09
C HIS A 18 6.35 -10.51 -32.04
N PRO A 19 5.76 -10.06 -30.92
CA PRO A 19 6.56 -9.52 -29.83
C PRO A 19 7.44 -10.64 -29.23
N PRO A 20 8.62 -10.32 -28.65
CA PRO A 20 9.52 -11.35 -28.10
C PRO A 20 8.95 -12.11 -26.89
N LYS A 21 7.99 -11.51 -26.22
CA LYS A 21 7.19 -12.06 -25.11
C LYS A 21 5.81 -11.44 -25.12
N THR A 22 4.89 -11.89 -24.28
CA THR A 22 3.62 -11.19 -24.07
C THR A 22 3.91 -9.74 -23.68
N THR A 23 3.37 -8.80 -24.46
CA THR A 23 3.44 -7.36 -24.21
C THR A 23 2.05 -6.83 -23.89
N TYR A 24 1.99 -5.64 -23.38
CA TYR A 24 0.73 -5.01 -23.00
C TYR A 24 0.65 -3.61 -23.58
N ILE A 25 -0.53 -3.26 -24.05
CA ILE A 25 -0.88 -1.88 -24.39
C ILE A 25 -1.86 -1.35 -23.34
N TYR A 26 -1.71 -0.09 -23.01
CA TYR A 26 -2.57 0.64 -22.08
C TYR A 26 -3.32 1.69 -22.88
N ILE A 27 -4.65 1.61 -22.86
CA ILE A 27 -5.54 2.57 -23.54
C ILE A 27 -6.21 3.38 -22.44
N ASP A 28 -5.94 4.68 -22.43
CA ASP A 28 -6.52 5.63 -21.49
C ASP A 28 -7.66 6.47 -22.15
N LYS A 29 -8.22 7.38 -21.38
CA LYS A 29 -9.37 8.19 -21.82
C LYS A 29 -9.00 9.18 -22.95
N ASP A 30 -7.74 9.55 -23.08
CA ASP A 30 -7.24 10.54 -24.03
C ASP A 30 -6.69 9.88 -25.32
N ASP A 31 -6.69 8.55 -25.38
CA ASP A 31 -6.22 7.83 -26.56
C ASP A 31 -7.16 7.99 -27.76
N THR A 32 -6.57 8.33 -28.88
CA THR A 32 -7.20 8.35 -30.19
C THR A 32 -6.94 7.05 -30.93
N ILE A 33 -7.66 6.80 -32.03
CA ILE A 33 -7.43 5.64 -32.89
C ILE A 33 -5.98 5.60 -33.40
N ASP A 34 -5.37 6.74 -33.73
CA ASP A 34 -3.99 6.82 -34.20
C ASP A 34 -2.97 6.48 -33.11
N SER A 35 -3.21 6.93 -31.87
CA SER A 35 -2.36 6.56 -30.73
C SER A 35 -2.43 5.06 -30.46
N ILE A 36 -3.61 4.45 -30.55
CA ILE A 36 -3.80 3.00 -30.42
C ILE A 36 -3.06 2.26 -31.54
N TYR A 37 -3.15 2.71 -32.78
CA TYR A 37 -2.38 2.11 -33.89
C TYR A 37 -0.88 2.12 -33.60
N ASN A 38 -0.35 3.22 -33.08
CA ASN A 38 1.06 3.32 -32.70
C ASN A 38 1.41 2.36 -31.55
N LYS A 39 0.59 2.33 -30.50
CA LYS A 39 0.78 1.40 -29.35
C LYS A 39 0.79 -0.06 -29.83
N VAL A 40 -0.18 -0.45 -30.65
CA VAL A 40 -0.28 -1.82 -31.18
C VAL A 40 0.91 -2.17 -32.09
N LYS A 41 1.37 -1.24 -32.94
CA LYS A 41 2.56 -1.47 -33.80
C LYS A 41 3.83 -1.63 -32.98
N ILE A 42 4.06 -0.73 -32.01
CA ILE A 42 5.28 -0.73 -31.19
C ILE A 42 5.35 -1.95 -30.30
N GLN A 43 4.26 -2.32 -29.65
CA GLN A 43 4.25 -3.42 -28.69
C GLN A 43 4.01 -4.79 -29.36
N GLY A 44 3.27 -4.81 -30.45
CA GLY A 44 2.86 -6.05 -31.11
C GLY A 44 3.83 -6.55 -32.18
N HIS A 45 4.73 -5.69 -32.70
CA HIS A 45 5.65 -6.04 -33.79
C HIS A 45 4.98 -6.82 -34.94
N PRO A 46 3.93 -6.26 -35.58
CA PRO A 46 3.19 -6.99 -36.60
C PRO A 46 4.00 -7.08 -37.90
N LYS A 47 3.97 -8.27 -38.58
CA LYS A 47 4.49 -8.43 -39.93
C LYS A 47 3.73 -7.58 -40.95
N SER A 48 2.41 -7.54 -40.82
CA SER A 48 1.53 -6.62 -41.56
C SER A 48 0.47 -6.05 -40.66
N PHE A 49 0.22 -4.74 -40.82
CA PHE A 49 -0.81 -4.02 -40.07
C PHE A 49 -2.11 -3.83 -40.88
N THR A 50 -2.13 -4.23 -42.15
CA THR A 50 -3.24 -4.02 -43.09
C THR A 50 -4.55 -4.62 -42.57
N GLY A 51 -4.53 -5.85 -42.09
CA GLY A 51 -5.72 -6.52 -41.56
C GLY A 51 -6.28 -5.83 -40.33
N PHE A 52 -5.42 -5.28 -39.46
CA PHE A 52 -5.85 -4.52 -38.30
C PHE A 52 -6.58 -3.22 -38.70
N LEU A 53 -6.04 -2.47 -39.68
CA LEU A 53 -6.72 -1.28 -40.24
C LEU A 53 -8.06 -1.63 -40.89
N TRP A 54 -8.17 -2.76 -41.56
CA TRP A 54 -9.46 -3.21 -42.14
C TRP A 54 -10.48 -3.50 -41.04
N MET A 55 -10.11 -4.22 -40.00
CA MET A 55 -11.02 -4.56 -38.89
C MET A 55 -11.49 -3.32 -38.14
N THR A 56 -10.58 -2.39 -37.84
CA THR A 56 -10.91 -1.15 -37.12
C THR A 56 -11.88 -0.27 -37.91
N ARG A 57 -11.66 -0.12 -39.24
CA ARG A 57 -12.56 0.65 -40.11
C ARG A 57 -13.90 -0.05 -40.29
N TRP A 58 -13.90 -1.36 -40.56
CA TRP A 58 -15.13 -2.12 -40.75
C TRP A 58 -16.04 -2.12 -39.52
N ARG A 59 -15.46 -2.17 -38.33
CA ARG A 59 -16.21 -2.18 -37.07
C ARG A 59 -16.41 -0.79 -36.48
N ASN A 60 -15.99 0.27 -37.17
CA ASN A 60 -16.04 1.65 -36.64
C ASN A 60 -15.48 1.76 -35.22
N TYR A 61 -14.29 1.18 -35.00
CA TYR A 61 -13.69 1.01 -33.67
C TYR A 61 -13.43 2.35 -32.96
N ASP A 62 -13.17 3.42 -33.71
CA ASP A 62 -12.98 4.77 -33.19
C ASP A 62 -14.15 5.24 -32.29
N SER A 63 -15.37 4.78 -32.57
CA SER A 63 -16.55 5.09 -31.76
C SER A 63 -16.76 4.17 -30.56
N THR A 64 -15.95 3.13 -30.41
CA THR A 64 -16.12 2.06 -29.39
C THR A 64 -14.82 1.70 -28.70
N ILE A 65 -13.93 2.68 -28.54
CA ILE A 65 -12.67 2.49 -27.82
C ILE A 65 -12.97 2.24 -26.33
N HIS A 66 -12.44 1.15 -25.80
CA HIS A 66 -12.48 0.82 -24.39
C HIS A 66 -11.13 1.08 -23.74
N THR A 67 -11.12 1.80 -22.63
CA THR A 67 -9.94 1.92 -21.76
C THR A 67 -9.53 0.58 -21.21
N GLY A 68 -8.27 0.44 -20.77
CA GLY A 68 -7.81 -0.77 -20.10
C GLY A 68 -6.43 -1.23 -20.55
N ARG A 69 -6.01 -2.35 -19.98
CA ARG A 69 -4.74 -3.01 -20.27
C ARG A 69 -4.96 -4.27 -21.09
N TYR A 70 -4.42 -4.33 -22.29
CA TYR A 70 -4.66 -5.40 -23.25
C TYR A 70 -3.37 -6.11 -23.61
N ALA A 71 -3.38 -7.45 -23.55
CA ALA A 71 -2.23 -8.27 -23.94
C ALA A 71 -2.13 -8.43 -25.46
N ILE A 72 -0.89 -8.49 -25.95
CA ILE A 72 -0.54 -8.98 -27.30
C ILE A 72 0.50 -10.07 -27.12
N ARG A 73 0.17 -11.28 -27.58
CA ARG A 73 1.01 -12.45 -27.39
C ARG A 73 1.75 -12.83 -28.69
N PRO A 74 2.93 -13.45 -28.58
CA PRO A 74 3.64 -13.98 -29.75
C PRO A 74 2.76 -14.95 -30.54
N GLY A 75 2.73 -14.78 -31.87
CA GLY A 75 1.97 -15.65 -32.75
C GLY A 75 0.47 -15.40 -32.85
N GLU A 76 -0.03 -14.32 -32.20
CA GLU A 76 -1.45 -13.97 -32.35
C GLU A 76 -1.76 -13.37 -33.72
N ASN A 77 -2.97 -13.62 -34.19
CA ASN A 77 -3.51 -13.03 -35.41
C ASN A 77 -4.28 -11.73 -35.12
N VAL A 78 -4.62 -11.02 -36.18
CA VAL A 78 -5.36 -9.74 -36.10
C VAL A 78 -6.72 -9.93 -35.44
N TYR A 79 -7.45 -10.99 -35.76
CA TYR A 79 -8.78 -11.24 -35.22
C TYR A 79 -8.77 -11.34 -33.69
N HIS A 80 -7.81 -12.05 -33.12
CA HIS A 80 -7.73 -12.21 -31.66
C HIS A 80 -7.36 -10.90 -30.97
N VAL A 81 -6.33 -10.20 -31.45
CA VAL A 81 -5.92 -8.93 -30.85
C VAL A 81 -7.02 -7.88 -30.99
N PHE A 82 -7.58 -7.71 -32.19
CA PHE A 82 -8.65 -6.74 -32.42
C PHE A 82 -9.91 -7.06 -31.60
N SER A 83 -10.35 -8.34 -31.57
CA SER A 83 -11.53 -8.75 -30.80
C SER A 83 -11.37 -8.49 -29.31
N ARG A 84 -10.16 -8.62 -28.76
CA ARG A 84 -9.84 -8.30 -27.36
C ARG A 84 -10.04 -6.81 -27.08
N LEU A 85 -9.51 -5.95 -27.94
CA LEU A 85 -9.67 -4.50 -27.83
C LEU A 85 -11.11 -4.06 -28.03
N TYR A 86 -11.76 -4.56 -29.08
CA TYR A 86 -13.12 -4.20 -29.45
C TYR A 86 -14.17 -4.60 -28.39
N ARG A 87 -13.94 -5.70 -27.68
CA ARG A 87 -14.84 -6.20 -26.62
C ARG A 87 -14.46 -5.73 -25.22
N GLY A 88 -13.36 -5.00 -25.08
CA GLY A 88 -12.87 -4.57 -23.78
C GLY A 88 -12.36 -5.71 -22.89
N TYR A 89 -11.87 -6.81 -23.48
CA TYR A 89 -11.33 -7.96 -22.72
C TYR A 89 -9.93 -7.66 -22.22
N GLN A 90 -9.85 -6.81 -21.19
CA GLN A 90 -8.61 -6.43 -20.56
C GLN A 90 -8.08 -7.49 -19.58
N GLU A 91 -6.79 -7.42 -19.27
CA GLU A 91 -6.16 -8.27 -18.26
C GLU A 91 -5.88 -7.48 -16.99
N PRO A 92 -6.11 -8.08 -15.79
CA PRO A 92 -5.86 -7.39 -14.54
C PRO A 92 -4.37 -7.15 -14.32
N ILE A 93 -4.06 -6.14 -13.53
CA ILE A 93 -2.72 -5.85 -13.00
C ILE A 93 -2.64 -6.28 -11.53
N ASN A 94 -1.41 -6.43 -11.05
CA ASN A 94 -1.12 -6.59 -9.64
C ASN A 94 -0.87 -5.21 -9.03
N LEU A 95 -1.88 -4.66 -8.36
CA LEU A 95 -1.79 -3.40 -7.63
C LEU A 95 -1.17 -3.64 -6.25
N THR A 96 -0.04 -3.01 -5.97
CA THR A 96 0.60 -3.08 -4.66
C THR A 96 0.23 -1.86 -3.81
N VAL A 97 -0.45 -2.12 -2.70
CA VAL A 97 -0.71 -1.15 -1.64
C VAL A 97 0.39 -1.30 -0.60
N SER A 98 1.25 -0.30 -0.46
CA SER A 98 2.42 -0.34 0.41
C SER A 98 2.16 0.33 1.76
N ASN A 99 2.87 -0.12 2.80
CA ASN A 99 2.81 0.44 4.15
C ASN A 99 3.60 1.75 4.29
N VAL A 100 3.25 2.76 3.50
CA VAL A 100 3.90 4.07 3.51
C VAL A 100 3.45 4.95 4.69
N ARG A 101 4.23 5.99 4.99
CA ARG A 101 3.99 6.86 6.17
C ARG A 101 2.90 7.91 5.98
N THR A 102 2.55 8.25 4.74
CA THR A 102 1.55 9.30 4.49
C THR A 102 0.56 8.88 3.40
N LEU A 103 -0.67 9.37 3.49
CA LEU A 103 -1.70 9.15 2.46
C LEU A 103 -1.30 9.76 1.11
N ASP A 104 -0.57 10.88 1.10
CA ASP A 104 -0.05 11.47 -0.14
C ASP A 104 0.97 10.56 -0.85
N ARG A 105 1.82 9.88 -0.08
CA ARG A 105 2.73 8.87 -0.64
C ARG A 105 1.97 7.68 -1.19
N LEU A 106 0.89 7.27 -0.51
CA LEU A 106 0.02 6.21 -1.01
C LEU A 106 -0.63 6.62 -2.31
N ALA A 107 -1.26 7.79 -2.37
CA ALA A 107 -1.92 8.30 -3.58
C ALA A 107 -0.95 8.33 -4.78
N ARG A 108 0.28 8.84 -4.58
CA ARG A 108 1.31 8.81 -5.62
C ARG A 108 1.72 7.40 -6.04
N SER A 109 1.79 6.47 -5.10
CA SER A 109 2.12 5.07 -5.40
C SER A 109 1.03 4.39 -6.21
N ILE A 110 -0.23 4.63 -5.87
CA ILE A 110 -1.39 4.08 -6.60
C ILE A 110 -1.52 4.72 -7.99
N GLY A 111 -1.42 6.05 -8.09
CA GLY A 111 -1.51 6.76 -9.38
C GLY A 111 -0.41 6.38 -10.39
N LYS A 112 0.74 5.86 -9.93
CA LYS A 112 1.76 5.28 -10.83
C LYS A 112 1.40 3.90 -11.37
N GLN A 113 0.48 3.21 -10.75
CA GLN A 113 0.13 1.83 -11.08
C GLN A 113 -1.21 1.72 -11.82
N LEU A 114 -2.10 2.71 -11.66
CA LEU A 114 -3.44 2.78 -12.24
C LEU A 114 -3.57 3.95 -13.21
N MET A 115 -4.67 3.98 -13.96
CA MET A 115 -5.04 5.12 -14.80
C MET A 115 -5.50 6.33 -13.97
N ILE A 116 -5.92 6.13 -12.73
CA ILE A 116 -6.39 7.19 -11.84
C ILE A 116 -5.24 8.14 -11.53
N ASP A 117 -5.49 9.44 -11.62
CA ASP A 117 -4.52 10.45 -11.21
C ASP A 117 -4.33 10.46 -9.68
N SER A 118 -3.08 10.62 -9.25
CA SER A 118 -2.73 10.66 -7.82
C SER A 118 -3.40 11.83 -7.08
N THR A 119 -3.66 12.94 -7.76
CA THR A 119 -4.35 14.11 -7.17
C THR A 119 -5.83 13.82 -6.95
N GLU A 120 -6.47 13.05 -7.83
CA GLU A 120 -7.84 12.60 -7.66
C GLU A 120 -7.99 11.72 -6.43
N ILE A 121 -7.09 10.73 -6.26
CA ILE A 121 -7.06 9.86 -5.08
C ILE A 121 -6.84 10.68 -3.80
N ALA A 122 -5.86 11.59 -3.81
CA ALA A 122 -5.55 12.43 -2.64
C ALA A 122 -6.72 13.35 -2.28
N THR A 123 -7.41 13.91 -3.27
CA THR A 123 -8.58 14.77 -3.05
C THR A 123 -9.70 14.01 -2.36
N VAL A 124 -10.03 12.81 -2.84
CA VAL A 124 -11.08 11.97 -2.24
C VAL A 124 -10.70 11.54 -0.83
N MET A 125 -9.43 11.12 -0.60
CA MET A 125 -8.97 10.74 0.75
C MET A 125 -9.03 11.88 1.77
N ASN A 126 -8.90 13.14 1.32
CA ASN A 126 -8.95 14.32 2.20
C ASN A 126 -10.36 14.93 2.31
N ASP A 127 -11.34 14.43 1.57
CA ASP A 127 -12.72 14.90 1.66
C ASP A 127 -13.38 14.38 2.95
N THR A 128 -13.79 15.31 3.80
CA THR A 128 -14.42 15.00 5.11
C THR A 128 -15.79 14.32 4.96
N ILE A 129 -16.53 14.58 3.87
CA ILE A 129 -17.81 13.92 3.58
C ILE A 129 -17.56 12.47 3.23
N PHE A 130 -16.57 12.24 2.35
CA PHE A 130 -16.16 10.89 1.96
C PHE A 130 -15.67 10.10 3.18
N GLN A 131 -14.77 10.66 4.00
CA GLN A 131 -14.25 10.03 5.21
C GLN A 131 -15.39 9.58 6.14
N LYS A 132 -16.36 10.47 6.41
CA LYS A 132 -17.53 10.14 7.25
C LYS A 132 -18.38 9.03 6.64
N ARG A 133 -18.60 9.05 5.33
CA ARG A 133 -19.33 7.99 4.61
C ARG A 133 -18.66 6.63 4.75
N MET A 134 -17.34 6.60 4.73
CA MET A 134 -16.52 5.41 4.90
C MET A 134 -16.34 4.98 6.37
N GLY A 135 -16.83 5.77 7.33
CA GLY A 135 -16.72 5.49 8.77
C GLY A 135 -15.40 5.94 9.40
N TYR A 136 -14.61 6.76 8.72
CA TYR A 136 -13.32 7.23 9.20
C TYR A 136 -13.30 8.72 9.52
N LYS A 137 -12.30 9.14 10.31
CA LYS A 137 -11.86 10.51 10.47
C LYS A 137 -10.58 10.72 9.66
N LYS A 138 -10.15 11.97 9.51
CA LYS A 138 -8.88 12.30 8.86
C LYS A 138 -7.70 11.54 9.48
N GLU A 139 -7.66 11.47 10.79
CA GLU A 139 -6.59 10.83 11.56
C GLU A 139 -6.59 9.30 11.41
N THR A 140 -7.75 8.68 11.17
CA THR A 140 -7.90 7.22 11.09
C THR A 140 -8.05 6.70 9.66
N MET A 141 -8.10 7.58 8.65
CA MET A 141 -8.31 7.19 7.25
C MET A 141 -7.27 6.19 6.73
N SER A 142 -6.03 6.25 7.23
CA SER A 142 -4.97 5.30 6.89
C SER A 142 -5.27 3.86 7.33
N SER A 143 -6.13 3.65 8.33
CA SER A 143 -6.54 2.32 8.79
C SER A 143 -7.39 1.56 7.77
N LEU A 144 -8.00 2.24 6.79
CA LEU A 144 -8.75 1.60 5.70
C LEU A 144 -7.86 0.66 4.89
N PHE A 145 -6.59 1.03 4.69
CA PHE A 145 -5.72 0.34 3.73
C PHE A 145 -4.98 -0.80 4.40
N ILE A 146 -5.11 -2.00 3.82
CA ILE A 146 -4.35 -3.17 4.20
C ILE A 146 -3.24 -3.37 3.16
N PRO A 147 -1.95 -3.21 3.51
CA PRO A 147 -0.84 -3.44 2.60
C PRO A 147 -0.81 -4.87 2.09
N GLU A 148 -1.04 -5.02 0.80
CA GLU A 148 -1.07 -6.30 0.09
C GLU A 148 -1.01 -6.03 -1.42
N THR A 149 -0.90 -7.07 -2.22
CA THR A 149 -1.00 -7.01 -3.68
C THR A 149 -2.35 -7.53 -4.13
N TYR A 150 -3.09 -6.69 -4.85
CA TYR A 150 -4.45 -6.95 -5.29
C TYR A 150 -4.53 -7.05 -6.80
N GLN A 151 -5.27 -8.03 -7.32
CA GLN A 151 -5.61 -8.06 -8.74
C GLN A 151 -6.77 -7.12 -9.02
N VAL A 152 -6.55 -6.14 -9.89
CA VAL A 152 -7.52 -5.12 -10.28
C VAL A 152 -7.38 -4.78 -11.77
N TYR A 153 -8.40 -4.17 -12.36
CA TYR A 153 -8.27 -3.60 -13.70
C TYR A 153 -7.56 -2.24 -13.63
N TRP A 154 -6.70 -1.99 -14.61
CA TRP A 154 -5.87 -0.81 -14.64
C TRP A 154 -6.67 0.50 -14.75
N ASP A 155 -7.81 0.46 -15.42
CA ASP A 155 -8.70 1.60 -15.66
C ASP A 155 -9.83 1.74 -14.64
N MET A 156 -9.73 1.04 -13.49
CA MET A 156 -10.73 1.19 -12.43
C MET A 156 -10.87 2.65 -12.02
N SER A 157 -12.08 3.07 -11.68
CA SER A 157 -12.37 4.41 -11.19
C SER A 157 -11.88 4.59 -9.73
N VAL A 158 -11.84 5.83 -9.28
CA VAL A 158 -11.49 6.16 -7.89
C VAL A 158 -12.51 5.56 -6.91
N ASP A 159 -13.80 5.57 -7.25
CA ASP A 159 -14.84 4.96 -6.41
C ASP A 159 -14.67 3.44 -6.31
N GLU A 160 -14.43 2.76 -7.44
CA GLU A 160 -14.15 1.32 -7.46
C GLU A 160 -12.88 0.96 -6.66
N PHE A 161 -11.86 1.82 -6.70
CA PHE A 161 -10.66 1.66 -5.88
C PHE A 161 -10.99 1.67 -4.38
N PHE A 162 -11.73 2.67 -3.91
CA PHE A 162 -12.08 2.74 -2.49
C PHE A 162 -13.06 1.65 -2.06
N GLU A 163 -14.02 1.28 -2.89
CA GLU A 163 -14.90 0.13 -2.64
C GLU A 163 -14.10 -1.17 -2.53
N ARG A 164 -13.08 -1.34 -3.38
CA ARG A 164 -12.19 -2.50 -3.29
C ARG A 164 -11.39 -2.48 -1.99
N MET A 165 -10.85 -1.33 -1.58
CA MET A 165 -10.12 -1.21 -0.31
C MET A 165 -11.02 -1.50 0.88
N GLN A 166 -12.26 -1.03 0.88
CA GLN A 166 -13.25 -1.32 1.91
C GLN A 166 -13.53 -2.83 2.02
N LYS A 167 -13.75 -3.51 0.90
CA LYS A 167 -13.97 -4.97 0.88
C LYS A 167 -12.77 -5.75 1.41
N GLU A 168 -11.57 -5.35 1.05
CA GLU A 168 -10.35 -6.01 1.55
C GLU A 168 -10.11 -5.73 3.04
N HIS A 169 -10.45 -4.52 3.52
CA HIS A 169 -10.44 -4.18 4.93
C HIS A 169 -11.41 -5.06 5.72
N GLU A 170 -12.68 -5.16 5.29
CA GLU A 170 -13.69 -6.01 5.94
C GLU A 170 -13.29 -7.49 5.95
N LYS A 171 -12.71 -7.98 4.86
CA LYS A 171 -12.18 -9.35 4.77
C LYS A 171 -11.00 -9.58 5.71
N PHE A 172 -10.11 -8.60 5.85
CA PHE A 172 -8.97 -8.68 6.76
C PHE A 172 -9.43 -8.69 8.22
N TRP A 173 -10.32 -7.75 8.60
CA TRP A 173 -10.91 -7.67 9.94
C TRP A 173 -12.07 -8.67 10.10
N ASN A 174 -11.75 -9.95 9.89
CA ASN A 174 -12.68 -11.04 10.08
C ASN A 174 -13.10 -11.20 11.56
N GLN A 175 -14.10 -12.05 11.81
CA GLN A 175 -14.63 -12.27 13.14
C GLN A 175 -13.55 -12.65 14.17
N GLN A 176 -12.52 -13.41 13.77
CA GLN A 176 -11.45 -13.81 14.67
C GLN A 176 -10.59 -12.60 15.11
N ARG A 177 -10.20 -11.71 14.19
CA ARG A 177 -9.44 -10.50 14.51
C ARG A 177 -10.26 -9.51 15.32
N LEU A 178 -11.54 -9.34 14.99
CA LEU A 178 -12.46 -8.49 15.75
C LEU A 178 -12.62 -8.98 17.20
N ALA A 179 -12.83 -10.29 17.41
CA ALA A 179 -12.91 -10.86 18.74
C ALA A 179 -11.62 -10.68 19.56
N LYS A 180 -10.45 -10.79 18.91
CA LYS A 180 -9.16 -10.49 19.57
C LYS A 180 -9.03 -9.02 19.95
N ALA A 181 -9.39 -8.10 19.07
CA ALA A 181 -9.38 -6.66 19.36
C ALA A 181 -10.29 -6.34 20.54
N GLU A 182 -11.51 -6.87 20.55
CA GLU A 182 -12.44 -6.73 21.67
C GLU A 182 -11.86 -7.30 22.97
N SER A 183 -11.20 -8.46 22.93
CA SER A 183 -10.61 -9.11 24.11
C SER A 183 -9.50 -8.28 24.76
N ILE A 184 -8.85 -7.41 24.01
CA ILE A 184 -7.82 -6.47 24.50
C ILE A 184 -8.38 -5.05 24.74
N GLY A 185 -9.70 -4.86 24.54
CA GLY A 185 -10.39 -3.59 24.76
C GLY A 185 -10.05 -2.50 23.75
N MET A 186 -9.73 -2.88 22.50
CA MET A 186 -9.35 -1.94 21.42
C MET A 186 -10.26 -2.08 20.20
N THR A 187 -10.53 -0.94 19.55
CA THR A 187 -11.13 -0.92 18.22
C THR A 187 -10.10 -1.32 17.14
N PRO A 188 -10.52 -1.70 15.91
CA PRO A 188 -9.61 -1.93 14.79
C PRO A 188 -8.66 -0.75 14.50
N GLU A 189 -9.15 0.49 14.63
CA GLU A 189 -8.35 1.70 14.42
C GLU A 189 -7.30 1.89 15.54
N GLU A 190 -7.65 1.58 16.79
CA GLU A 190 -6.71 1.62 17.90
C GLU A 190 -5.63 0.56 17.80
N VAL A 191 -6.01 -0.65 17.39
CA VAL A 191 -5.04 -1.72 17.07
C VAL A 191 -4.12 -1.29 15.94
N SER A 192 -4.66 -0.70 14.87
CA SER A 192 -3.90 -0.18 13.74
C SER A 192 -2.94 0.93 14.17
N THR A 193 -3.38 1.81 15.06
CA THR A 193 -2.58 2.89 15.61
C THR A 193 -1.40 2.36 16.42
N LEU A 194 -1.64 1.41 17.31
CA LEU A 194 -0.57 0.78 18.08
C LEU A 194 0.38 -0.03 17.20
N ALA A 195 -0.16 -0.77 16.22
CA ALA A 195 0.64 -1.52 15.26
C ALA A 195 1.66 -0.67 14.52
N CYS A 196 1.27 0.54 14.10
CA CYS A 196 2.16 1.50 13.46
C CYS A 196 3.33 1.92 14.35
N ILE A 197 3.08 2.13 15.65
CA ILE A 197 4.13 2.47 16.62
C ILE A 197 5.09 1.29 16.76
N VAL A 198 4.57 0.09 16.96
CA VAL A 198 5.37 -1.14 17.08
C VAL A 198 6.26 -1.36 15.86
N GLU A 199 5.73 -1.14 14.66
CA GLU A 199 6.49 -1.29 13.41
C GLU A 199 7.62 -0.28 13.23
N GLU A 200 7.48 0.92 13.75
CA GLU A 200 8.52 1.94 13.71
C GLU A 200 9.58 1.73 14.80
N GLU A 201 9.29 0.97 15.86
CA GLU A 201 10.24 0.65 16.92
C GLU A 201 11.13 -0.53 16.56
N THR A 202 10.61 -1.54 15.90
CA THR A 202 11.41 -2.73 15.54
C THR A 202 11.06 -3.30 14.17
N ASN A 203 12.11 -3.62 13.41
CA ASN A 203 11.99 -4.35 12.15
C ASN A 203 11.93 -5.87 12.37
N ASN A 204 12.23 -6.36 13.58
CA ASN A 204 12.22 -7.78 13.90
C ASN A 204 10.79 -8.25 14.17
N ASN A 205 10.24 -9.07 13.28
CA ASN A 205 8.88 -9.57 13.38
C ASN A 205 8.64 -10.46 14.62
N GLU A 206 9.68 -11.16 15.10
CA GLU A 206 9.58 -12.00 16.31
C GLU A 206 9.55 -11.15 17.59
N GLU A 207 10.10 -9.94 17.55
CA GLU A 207 10.11 -9.01 18.68
C GLU A 207 8.84 -8.16 18.77
N LYS A 208 8.14 -7.93 17.65
CA LYS A 208 6.94 -7.08 17.62
C LYS A 208 5.89 -7.43 18.68
N PRO A 209 5.56 -8.70 18.97
CA PRO A 209 4.62 -9.04 20.04
C PRO A 209 5.11 -8.61 21.44
N MET A 210 6.43 -8.62 21.70
CA MET A 210 7.02 -8.16 22.96
C MET A 210 6.89 -6.63 23.10
N VAL A 211 7.21 -5.89 22.02
CA VAL A 211 7.06 -4.43 21.98
C VAL A 211 5.58 -4.04 22.14
N ALA A 212 4.67 -4.75 21.45
CA ALA A 212 3.23 -4.54 21.61
C ALA A 212 2.77 -4.73 23.04
N GLY A 213 3.22 -5.79 23.71
CA GLY A 213 2.93 -6.08 25.12
C GLY A 213 3.41 -4.96 26.06
N LEU A 214 4.61 -4.42 25.82
CA LEU A 214 5.15 -3.30 26.58
C LEU A 214 4.23 -2.07 26.47
N TYR A 215 3.82 -1.70 25.27
CA TYR A 215 2.93 -0.55 25.07
C TYR A 215 1.53 -0.77 25.65
N ILE A 216 0.97 -1.97 25.53
CA ILE A 216 -0.30 -2.34 26.16
C ILE A 216 -0.19 -2.22 27.69
N ASN A 217 0.91 -2.66 28.30
CA ASN A 217 1.16 -2.49 29.74
C ASN A 217 1.21 -1.02 30.14
N ARG A 218 1.85 -0.15 29.33
CA ARG A 218 1.85 1.31 29.58
C ARG A 218 0.45 1.89 29.50
N LEU A 219 -0.33 1.52 28.48
CA LEU A 219 -1.72 1.97 28.34
C LEU A 219 -2.56 1.59 29.57
N HIS A 220 -2.47 0.34 30.04
CA HIS A 220 -3.20 -0.12 31.21
C HIS A 220 -2.79 0.59 32.50
N LYS A 221 -1.54 1.07 32.57
CA LYS A 221 -1.03 1.85 33.72
C LYS A 221 -1.27 3.35 33.59
N GLY A 222 -1.88 3.83 32.50
CA GLY A 222 -2.06 5.25 32.21
C GLY A 222 -0.74 6.00 31.96
N MET A 223 0.32 5.28 31.61
CA MET A 223 1.63 5.86 31.30
C MET A 223 1.66 6.41 29.87
N PRO A 224 2.33 7.56 29.65
CA PRO A 224 2.64 8.02 28.29
C PRO A 224 3.44 6.95 27.52
N LEU A 225 3.13 6.76 26.23
CA LEU A 225 3.84 5.76 25.43
C LEU A 225 5.30 6.11 25.20
N GLN A 226 5.62 7.40 25.07
CA GLN A 226 6.98 7.94 24.85
C GLN A 226 7.67 7.28 23.66
N ALA A 227 6.94 7.17 22.56
CA ALA A 227 7.40 6.57 21.32
C ALA A 227 7.99 7.62 20.39
N ASP A 228 9.30 7.58 20.13
CA ASP A 228 10.01 8.51 19.24
C ASP A 228 9.37 8.63 17.84
N PRO A 229 8.87 7.56 17.22
CA PRO A 229 8.21 7.65 15.91
C PRO A 229 7.03 8.61 15.88
N THR A 230 6.32 8.77 16.97
CA THR A 230 5.17 9.71 17.07
C THR A 230 5.62 11.16 17.02
N ILE A 231 6.82 11.47 17.53
CA ILE A 231 7.44 12.80 17.42
C ILE A 231 7.83 13.10 15.97
N LYS A 232 8.47 12.14 15.29
CA LYS A 232 8.81 12.29 13.86
C LYS A 232 7.56 12.55 13.01
N PHE A 233 6.48 11.86 13.32
CA PHE A 233 5.19 12.06 12.66
C PHE A 233 4.58 13.42 12.99
N ALA A 234 4.61 13.85 14.25
CA ALA A 234 4.11 15.15 14.69
C ALA A 234 4.83 16.32 13.99
N LEU A 235 6.13 16.18 13.79
CA LEU A 235 6.98 17.17 13.10
C LEU A 235 6.94 17.02 11.56
N GLN A 236 6.37 15.93 11.04
CA GLN A 236 6.46 15.54 9.61
C GLN A 236 7.90 15.47 9.09
N ASP A 237 8.85 15.19 9.98
CA ASP A 237 10.27 15.02 9.68
C ASP A 237 10.70 13.58 9.98
N PHE A 238 10.59 12.74 8.95
CA PHE A 238 10.94 11.32 9.02
C PHE A 238 12.45 11.06 8.85
N GLY A 239 13.23 12.10 8.55
CA GLY A 239 14.68 12.04 8.41
C GLY A 239 15.45 12.23 9.71
N LEU A 240 14.78 12.61 10.79
CA LEU A 240 15.40 12.82 12.10
C LEU A 240 16.08 11.53 12.59
N ARG A 241 17.40 11.60 12.76
CA ARG A 241 18.19 10.48 13.30
C ARG A 241 18.12 10.40 14.82
N ARG A 242 17.95 11.56 15.49
CA ARG A 242 17.92 11.67 16.97
C ARG A 242 16.84 12.66 17.37
N ILE A 243 16.03 12.25 18.34
CA ILE A 243 15.06 13.13 19.01
C ILE A 243 15.79 13.90 20.12
N THR A 244 15.65 15.22 20.12
CA THR A 244 16.21 16.14 21.14
C THR A 244 15.12 16.59 22.09
N ASN A 245 15.51 17.19 23.22
CA ASN A 245 14.54 17.73 24.19
C ASN A 245 13.61 18.79 23.58
N GLU A 246 14.08 19.55 22.61
CA GLU A 246 13.25 20.52 21.87
C GLU A 246 12.12 19.81 21.11
N HIS A 247 12.43 18.72 20.42
CA HIS A 247 11.44 17.91 19.70
C HIS A 247 10.38 17.31 20.62
N LEU A 248 10.76 16.92 21.86
CA LEU A 248 9.83 16.35 22.84
C LEU A 248 8.76 17.34 23.32
N ASN A 249 8.96 18.64 23.11
CA ASN A 249 8.03 19.69 23.51
C ASN A 249 7.05 20.10 22.38
N VAL A 250 7.07 19.41 21.23
CA VAL A 250 6.15 19.74 20.13
C VAL A 250 4.69 19.63 20.59
N ASN A 251 3.94 20.72 20.42
CA ASN A 251 2.52 20.75 20.76
C ASN A 251 1.71 20.06 19.65
N SER A 252 1.50 18.78 19.81
CA SER A 252 0.73 17.95 18.87
C SER A 252 -0.02 16.86 19.63
N PRO A 253 -1.25 16.51 19.22
CA PRO A 253 -1.98 15.38 19.79
C PRO A 253 -1.27 14.03 19.53
N TYR A 254 -0.34 14.00 18.58
CA TYR A 254 0.51 12.83 18.30
C TYR A 254 1.72 12.71 19.22
N ASN A 255 2.02 13.75 20.03
CA ASN A 255 3.14 13.71 20.96
C ASN A 255 2.82 12.79 22.15
N THR A 256 3.28 11.55 22.10
CA THR A 256 3.08 10.54 23.14
C THR A 256 3.99 10.71 24.37
N TYR A 257 4.84 11.74 24.41
CA TYR A 257 5.56 12.16 25.62
C TYR A 257 4.71 13.06 26.50
N LEU A 258 3.89 13.92 25.88
CA LEU A 258 3.04 14.89 26.59
C LEU A 258 1.60 14.37 26.79
N ASN A 259 1.12 13.52 25.91
CA ASN A 259 -0.24 12.98 25.95
C ASN A 259 -0.20 11.49 26.31
N ALA A 260 -0.90 11.11 27.36
CA ALA A 260 -1.11 9.71 27.74
C ALA A 260 -2.13 9.05 26.79
N GLY A 261 -2.03 7.74 26.63
CA GLY A 261 -2.89 6.98 25.74
C GLY A 261 -2.36 6.89 24.29
N LEU A 262 -3.20 6.36 23.39
CA LEU A 262 -2.88 6.28 21.97
C LEU A 262 -2.99 7.67 21.31
N PRO A 263 -2.18 7.95 20.29
CA PRO A 263 -2.39 9.14 19.47
C PRO A 263 -3.70 9.02 18.67
N PRO A 264 -4.18 10.11 18.03
CA PRO A 264 -5.49 10.16 17.38
C PRO A 264 -5.70 9.16 16.25
N GLY A 265 -4.62 8.62 15.70
CA GLY A 265 -4.66 7.63 14.61
C GLY A 265 -3.28 7.12 14.23
N PRO A 266 -3.20 6.22 13.24
CA PRO A 266 -1.96 5.63 12.79
C PRO A 266 -0.96 6.65 12.26
N ILE A 267 0.33 6.43 12.50
CA ILE A 267 1.45 7.26 12.02
C ILE A 267 2.04 6.74 10.70
N ARG A 268 1.48 5.68 10.17
CA ARG A 268 1.73 5.08 8.85
C ARG A 268 0.56 4.20 8.47
N ILE A 269 0.57 3.62 7.28
CA ILE A 269 -0.37 2.55 6.94
C ILE A 269 0.11 1.27 7.64
N PRO A 270 -0.70 0.67 8.54
CA PRO A 270 -0.29 -0.47 9.34
C PRO A 270 -0.17 -1.74 8.48
N SER A 271 0.86 -2.55 8.69
CA SER A 271 0.97 -3.84 8.03
C SER A 271 0.15 -4.94 8.71
N PRO A 272 -0.27 -5.98 7.98
CA PRO A 272 -0.88 -7.16 8.58
C PRO A 272 -0.05 -7.77 9.71
N ILE A 273 1.27 -7.81 9.57
CA ILE A 273 2.19 -8.37 10.58
C ILE A 273 2.18 -7.50 11.84
N GLY A 274 2.18 -6.18 11.71
CA GLY A 274 2.09 -5.25 12.84
C GLY A 274 0.76 -5.38 13.58
N ILE A 275 -0.34 -5.45 12.85
CA ILE A 275 -1.67 -5.65 13.41
C ILE A 275 -1.76 -6.99 14.15
N ASP A 276 -1.32 -8.08 13.52
CA ASP A 276 -1.35 -9.41 14.14
C ASP A 276 -0.41 -9.50 15.36
N ALA A 277 0.70 -8.75 15.39
CA ALA A 277 1.58 -8.67 16.56
C ALA A 277 0.88 -7.99 17.76
N VAL A 278 0.07 -6.96 17.53
CA VAL A 278 -0.74 -6.33 18.59
C VAL A 278 -1.85 -7.26 19.06
N LEU A 279 -2.59 -7.88 18.14
CA LEU A 279 -3.68 -8.81 18.47
C LEU A 279 -3.19 -10.08 19.19
N ASN A 280 -1.93 -10.45 19.03
CA ASN A 280 -1.29 -11.61 19.69
C ASN A 280 -0.09 -11.18 20.54
N TYR A 281 -0.18 -10.02 21.20
CA TYR A 281 0.91 -9.49 22.00
C TYR A 281 1.40 -10.47 23.06
N ALA A 282 2.69 -10.44 23.35
CA ALA A 282 3.28 -11.26 24.40
C ALA A 282 2.90 -10.71 25.78
N LYS A 283 2.41 -11.61 26.65
CA LYS A 283 2.04 -11.27 28.04
C LYS A 283 3.30 -11.27 28.91
N HIS A 284 3.63 -10.13 29.48
CA HIS A 284 4.76 -9.89 30.38
C HIS A 284 4.53 -8.60 31.17
N ASP A 285 5.43 -8.26 32.10
CA ASP A 285 5.32 -7.06 32.96
C ASP A 285 6.22 -5.91 32.52
N TYR A 286 6.86 -6.00 31.34
CA TYR A 286 7.79 -4.97 30.89
C TYR A 286 7.07 -3.68 30.54
N ILE A 287 7.68 -2.55 30.92
CA ILE A 287 7.24 -1.18 30.63
C ILE A 287 8.37 -0.28 30.12
N TYR A 288 9.60 -0.79 30.06
CA TYR A 288 10.77 -0.13 29.50
C TYR A 288 11.47 -1.03 28.49
N MET A 289 12.08 -0.41 27.49
CA MET A 289 12.98 -1.04 26.54
C MET A 289 14.11 -0.09 26.16
N CYS A 290 15.25 -0.63 25.76
CA CYS A 290 16.35 0.11 25.15
C CYS A 290 17.06 -0.81 24.15
N ALA A 291 17.76 -0.23 23.17
CA ALA A 291 18.50 -1.01 22.19
C ALA A 291 19.51 -1.94 22.88
N LYS A 292 19.66 -3.13 22.32
CA LYS A 292 20.66 -4.10 22.80
C LYS A 292 22.08 -3.66 22.47
N GLU A 293 22.99 -3.98 23.37
CA GLU A 293 24.40 -3.68 23.28
C GLU A 293 25.13 -4.44 22.16
N ASP A 294 24.54 -5.51 21.63
CA ASP A 294 25.10 -6.32 20.53
C ASP A 294 24.78 -5.75 19.13
N PHE A 295 24.10 -4.60 19.07
CA PHE A 295 23.67 -3.94 17.83
C PHE A 295 22.84 -4.84 16.89
N SER A 296 22.18 -5.86 17.42
CA SER A 296 21.31 -6.77 16.66
C SER A 296 20.05 -6.12 16.09
N GLY A 297 19.77 -4.86 16.48
CA GLY A 297 18.53 -4.15 16.14
C GLY A 297 17.34 -4.62 16.99
N THR A 298 17.58 -5.37 18.06
CA THR A 298 16.58 -5.79 19.06
C THR A 298 16.75 -5.01 20.36
N HIS A 299 15.89 -5.27 21.35
CA HIS A 299 15.81 -4.51 22.58
C HIS A 299 16.02 -5.38 23.82
N ASN A 300 16.57 -4.77 24.87
CA ASN A 300 16.48 -5.26 26.24
C ASN A 300 15.23 -4.67 26.89
N PHE A 301 14.43 -5.51 27.53
CA PHE A 301 13.19 -5.14 28.21
C PHE A 301 13.38 -5.12 29.73
N ALA A 302 12.63 -4.25 30.41
CA ALA A 302 12.64 -4.17 31.88
C ALA A 302 11.25 -3.80 32.41
N SER A 303 10.93 -4.33 33.61
CA SER A 303 9.68 -4.00 34.33
C SER A 303 9.81 -2.84 35.31
N ASN A 304 11.04 -2.38 35.60
CA ASN A 304 11.30 -1.25 36.46
C ASN A 304 12.44 -0.39 35.93
N TYR A 305 12.51 0.84 36.43
CA TYR A 305 13.49 1.84 36.00
C TYR A 305 14.95 1.46 36.32
N ALA A 306 15.18 0.78 37.46
CA ALA A 306 16.53 0.39 37.86
C ALA A 306 17.16 -0.60 36.88
N ASP A 307 16.42 -1.60 36.47
CA ASP A 307 16.86 -2.58 35.48
C ASP A 307 16.96 -1.98 34.08
N HIS A 308 16.06 -1.09 33.72
CA HIS A 308 16.18 -0.31 32.47
C HIS A 308 17.50 0.48 32.44
N MET A 309 17.86 1.16 33.51
CA MET A 309 19.12 1.91 33.59
C MET A 309 20.37 1.02 33.51
N LYS A 310 20.29 -0.22 34.06
CA LYS A 310 21.37 -1.20 33.90
C LYS A 310 21.54 -1.59 32.41
N ASN A 311 20.43 -1.85 31.72
CA ASN A 311 20.45 -2.19 30.29
C ASN A 311 20.94 -1.02 29.44
N ALA A 312 20.47 0.19 29.70
CA ALA A 312 20.92 1.42 29.01
C ALA A 312 22.42 1.67 29.17
N ARG A 313 22.98 1.46 30.37
CA ARG A 313 24.45 1.59 30.60
C ARG A 313 25.25 0.60 29.79
N LYS A 314 24.79 -0.67 29.64
CA LYS A 314 25.47 -1.66 28.78
C LYS A 314 25.57 -1.15 27.36
N TYR A 315 24.47 -0.65 26.81
CA TYR A 315 24.42 -0.08 25.45
C TYR A 315 25.35 1.12 25.29
N TRP A 316 25.33 2.08 26.24
CA TRP A 316 26.20 3.25 26.18
C TRP A 316 27.68 2.91 26.29
N ASN A 317 28.03 1.96 27.15
CA ASN A 317 29.43 1.51 27.26
C ASN A 317 29.92 0.92 25.94
N CYS A 318 29.11 0.08 25.26
CA CYS A 318 29.48 -0.46 23.94
C CYS A 318 29.65 0.63 22.88
N LEU A 319 28.79 1.66 22.85
CA LEU A 319 28.93 2.78 21.94
C LEU A 319 30.26 3.54 22.11
N LEU A 320 30.71 3.73 23.35
CA LEU A 320 31.96 4.40 23.65
C LEU A 320 33.18 3.61 23.15
N TYR A 321 33.14 2.27 23.21
CA TYR A 321 34.23 1.41 22.74
C TYR A 321 34.26 1.17 21.22
N THR A 322 33.19 1.51 20.51
CA THR A 322 33.12 1.33 19.04
C THR A 322 33.35 2.66 18.28
N SER A 323 33.60 3.75 18.98
CA SER A 323 33.83 5.10 18.39
C SER A 323 35.31 5.46 18.21
N ASP A 324 36.22 4.51 18.42
CA ASP A 324 37.66 4.57 18.11
C ASP A 324 37.91 3.75 16.79
#